data_e7a487cd7235b912cce418b063b3dfaa
#
_entry.id   e7a487cd7235b912cce418b063b3dfaa
#
_cell.length_a   1.000
_cell.length_b   1.000
_cell.length_c   1.000
_cell.angle_alpha   90.00
_cell.angle_beta   90.00
_cell.angle_gamma   90.00
#
_symmetry.space_group_name_H-M   'P 1'
#
loop_
_entity.id
_entity.type
_entity.pdbx_description
1 polymer ?
#
loop_
_entity_poly.entity_id
_entity_poly.type
_entity_poly.pdbx_seq_one_letter_code
_entity_poly.pdbx_strand_id
1 'polypeptide(L)'
;MNNLLKLDTYSFDEKCVYCRNKLVLEKYCFYGWRYLYECRCKKCNKNFLIDMPIFSGIPYPAVYDKDKKKVVNDVADWWKDPLENINLRIVHENIISYLNINIVRKKLIVFNLLDFVFGHCFMRLEGLTYYIDNEEYKEYDFLVVIPSQLRFLIKNFENKISLIETSTSFSKYRYFYTCIDREIKNIIQNYCDVYCEMLKYPQQEFVRLAKLNIPIRKWVNEIDKIVIVYRKDRIVGVTNKSQYIFYKKLILMLKSLNTKIFLIGDKDKYRFANVYDLRVEKIDPDIDDIWNETCSGSITIGVHGSNMLIPSICSSYNIEFVNTDKLYNFGQATAFLENLNQQETIQKYRYIYGNEYLSNIDPKMVYALVKSIVVKMNYVFNAVRHEKFDDIDTIRKLYQMANNCKLTYSFYDKINSIICKIRKFINI
;
A
#
# COMPACT_ATOMS: atom_id res chain seq x y z
N MET A 1 21.89 8.06 -4.31
CA MET A 1 22.20 6.60 -4.33
C MET A 1 21.41 5.98 -5.47
N ASN A 2 22.09 5.24 -6.35
CA ASN A 2 21.37 4.58 -7.46
C ASN A 2 20.45 3.49 -6.90
N ASN A 3 19.15 3.73 -6.93
CA ASN A 3 18.14 2.74 -6.57
C ASN A 3 17.93 1.69 -7.69
N LEU A 4 18.93 1.50 -8.55
CA LEU A 4 18.89 0.61 -9.69
C LEU A 4 19.98 -0.46 -9.57
N LEU A 5 19.55 -1.71 -9.67
CA LEU A 5 20.40 -2.88 -9.74
C LEU A 5 20.72 -3.18 -11.20
N LYS A 6 21.96 -2.99 -11.65
CA LYS A 6 22.40 -3.41 -12.98
C LYS A 6 22.65 -4.91 -13.00
N LEU A 7 21.97 -5.65 -13.88
CA LEU A 7 22.04 -7.13 -13.88
C LEU A 7 23.43 -7.66 -14.24
N ASP A 8 24.06 -7.12 -15.29
CA ASP A 8 25.32 -7.69 -15.83
C ASP A 8 26.57 -7.32 -15.03
N THR A 9 26.53 -6.25 -14.24
CA THR A 9 27.69 -5.76 -13.48
C THR A 9 27.53 -5.86 -11.97
N TYR A 10 26.39 -6.37 -11.52
CA TYR A 10 26.24 -6.64 -10.08
C TYR A 10 27.27 -7.68 -9.68
N SER A 11 28.23 -7.24 -8.87
CA SER A 11 29.19 -8.16 -8.28
C SER A 11 28.46 -9.07 -7.30
N PHE A 12 28.06 -10.24 -7.79
CA PHE A 12 27.45 -11.25 -6.96
C PHE A 12 28.52 -11.79 -6.01
N ASP A 13 28.52 -11.30 -4.76
CA ASP A 13 29.52 -11.65 -3.74
C ASP A 13 28.97 -12.53 -2.63
N GLU A 14 27.89 -13.24 -2.92
CA GLU A 14 27.26 -14.13 -1.97
C GLU A 14 28.13 -15.37 -1.69
N LYS A 15 28.16 -15.76 -0.42
CA LYS A 15 28.94 -16.91 0.05
C LYS A 15 28.03 -18.08 0.42
N CYS A 16 28.49 -19.28 0.09
CA CYS A 16 27.81 -20.50 0.46
C CYS A 16 27.63 -20.57 1.99
N VAL A 17 26.42 -20.80 2.46
CA VAL A 17 26.09 -20.90 3.88
C VAL A 17 26.78 -22.07 4.59
N TYR A 18 27.22 -23.09 3.84
CA TYR A 18 27.86 -24.30 4.40
C TYR A 18 29.38 -24.23 4.42
N CYS A 19 30.00 -23.79 3.33
CA CYS A 19 31.46 -23.86 3.19
C CYS A 19 32.13 -22.49 3.01
N ARG A 20 31.35 -21.39 3.04
CA ARG A 20 31.79 -20.00 2.91
C ARG A 20 32.52 -19.66 1.61
N ASN A 21 32.60 -20.58 0.64
CA ASN A 21 33.12 -20.26 -0.68
C ASN A 21 32.15 -19.36 -1.44
N LYS A 22 32.70 -18.55 -2.34
CA LYS A 22 31.91 -17.69 -3.23
C LYS A 22 30.96 -18.54 -4.07
N LEU A 23 29.70 -18.12 -4.16
CA LEU A 23 28.72 -18.72 -5.04
C LEU A 23 28.92 -18.23 -6.46
N VAL A 24 28.53 -19.03 -7.43
CA VAL A 24 28.51 -18.69 -8.85
C VAL A 24 27.05 -18.47 -9.24
N LEU A 25 26.76 -17.30 -9.75
CA LEU A 25 25.48 -16.99 -10.35
C LEU A 25 25.32 -17.78 -11.65
N GLU A 26 24.26 -18.57 -11.78
CA GLU A 26 23.96 -19.33 -13.00
C GLU A 26 22.91 -18.62 -13.86
N LYS A 27 21.86 -18.08 -13.22
CA LYS A 27 20.82 -17.32 -13.91
C LYS A 27 19.98 -16.43 -13.00
N TYR A 28 19.28 -15.48 -13.59
CA TYR A 28 18.22 -14.69 -12.98
C TYR A 28 16.87 -15.39 -13.18
N CYS A 29 15.99 -15.29 -12.19
CA CYS A 29 14.62 -15.79 -12.24
C CYS A 29 13.64 -14.67 -11.86
N PHE A 30 12.80 -14.27 -12.82
CA PHE A 30 11.86 -13.14 -12.70
C PHE A 30 10.44 -13.66 -12.50
N TYR A 31 10.18 -14.29 -11.35
CA TYR A 31 8.92 -15.00 -11.10
C TYR A 31 7.72 -14.11 -10.68
N GLY A 32 7.72 -12.87 -11.06
CA GLY A 32 6.65 -11.94 -10.70
C GLY A 32 6.93 -11.23 -9.37
N TRP A 33 6.13 -11.45 -8.33
CA TRP A 33 6.30 -10.74 -7.06
C TRP A 33 7.69 -10.90 -6.41
N ARG A 34 8.48 -11.89 -6.86
CA ARG A 34 9.80 -12.24 -6.32
C ARG A 34 10.78 -12.52 -7.44
N TYR A 35 11.92 -11.85 -7.38
CA TYR A 35 13.04 -12.07 -8.28
C TYR A 35 14.18 -12.75 -7.53
N LEU A 36 14.78 -13.77 -8.15
CA LEU A 36 15.74 -14.65 -7.51
C LEU A 36 17.00 -14.81 -8.35
N TYR A 37 18.13 -14.98 -7.66
CA TYR A 37 19.35 -15.54 -8.22
C TYR A 37 19.32 -17.06 -8.09
N GLU A 38 19.54 -17.78 -9.18
CA GLU A 38 19.88 -19.19 -9.11
C GLU A 38 21.39 -19.32 -9.09
N CYS A 39 21.94 -19.96 -8.05
CA CYS A 39 23.35 -19.96 -7.75
C CYS A 39 23.84 -21.35 -7.39
N ARG A 40 25.13 -21.60 -7.67
CA ARG A 40 25.79 -22.87 -7.34
C ARG A 40 27.08 -22.64 -6.56
N CYS A 41 27.34 -23.47 -5.57
CA CYS A 41 28.62 -23.55 -4.89
C CYS A 41 29.51 -24.59 -5.59
N LYS A 42 30.60 -24.19 -6.26
CA LYS A 42 31.50 -25.10 -6.94
C LYS A 42 32.24 -26.04 -5.97
N LYS A 43 32.46 -25.64 -4.70
CA LYS A 43 33.19 -26.43 -3.71
C LYS A 43 32.35 -27.57 -3.13
N CYS A 44 31.12 -27.31 -2.69
CA CYS A 44 30.28 -28.33 -2.07
C CYS A 44 29.11 -28.79 -2.97
N ASN A 45 29.07 -28.32 -4.21
CA ASN A 45 28.12 -28.70 -5.25
C ASN A 45 26.65 -28.46 -4.88
N LYS A 46 26.38 -27.47 -4.01
CA LYS A 46 25.04 -27.11 -3.56
C LYS A 46 24.42 -26.05 -4.44
N ASN A 47 23.10 -26.16 -4.67
CA ASN A 47 22.33 -25.23 -5.48
C ASN A 47 21.38 -24.42 -4.62
N PHE A 48 21.30 -23.12 -4.89
CA PHE A 48 20.51 -22.18 -4.11
C PHE A 48 19.63 -21.30 -5.00
N LEU A 49 18.49 -20.89 -4.44
CA LEU A 49 17.77 -19.70 -4.89
C LEU A 49 17.94 -18.62 -3.81
N ILE A 50 18.35 -17.43 -4.20
CA ILE A 50 18.62 -16.31 -3.30
C ILE A 50 17.82 -15.11 -3.78
N ASP A 51 17.16 -14.40 -2.86
CA ASP A 51 16.47 -13.18 -3.24
C ASP A 51 17.40 -12.15 -3.87
N MET A 52 16.97 -11.60 -4.99
CA MET A 52 17.57 -10.38 -5.51
C MET A 52 17.28 -9.23 -4.54
N PRO A 53 18.21 -8.24 -4.42
CA PRO A 53 18.01 -7.08 -3.54
C PRO A 53 16.99 -6.12 -4.15
N ILE A 54 15.75 -6.58 -4.27
CA ILE A 54 14.61 -5.86 -4.82
C ILE A 54 13.50 -5.90 -3.78
N PHE A 55 13.02 -4.73 -3.38
CA PHE A 55 11.94 -4.53 -2.42
C PHE A 55 12.13 -5.33 -1.12
N SER A 56 11.25 -6.28 -0.80
CA SER A 56 11.36 -7.09 0.44
C SER A 56 12.60 -8.00 0.48
N GLY A 57 13.22 -8.29 -0.65
CA GLY A 57 14.51 -8.99 -0.73
C GLY A 57 15.69 -8.17 -0.18
N ILE A 58 15.55 -6.84 -0.02
CA ILE A 58 16.60 -6.00 0.56
C ILE A 58 16.71 -6.22 2.08
N PRO A 59 15.64 -6.05 2.89
CA PRO A 59 15.72 -6.24 4.34
C PRO A 59 15.72 -7.71 4.77
N TYR A 60 15.17 -8.61 3.96
CA TYR A 60 14.93 -10.00 4.33
C TYR A 60 15.33 -10.99 3.22
N PRO A 61 16.59 -10.97 2.73
CA PRO A 61 16.99 -11.86 1.65
C PRO A 61 16.91 -13.33 2.14
N ALA A 62 16.07 -14.13 1.52
CA ALA A 62 15.98 -15.54 1.81
C ALA A 62 16.96 -16.33 0.96
N VAL A 63 17.59 -17.33 1.55
CA VAL A 63 18.48 -18.30 0.89
C VAL A 63 17.82 -19.68 0.95
N TYR A 64 17.34 -20.16 -0.20
CA TYR A 64 16.68 -21.46 -0.31
C TYR A 64 17.65 -22.50 -0.88
N ASP A 65 17.90 -23.57 -0.11
CA ASP A 65 18.68 -24.73 -0.55
C ASP A 65 17.75 -25.64 -1.38
N LYS A 66 18.04 -25.78 -2.68
CA LYS A 66 17.22 -26.57 -3.61
C LYS A 66 17.28 -28.08 -3.30
N ASP A 67 18.39 -28.56 -2.77
CA ASP A 67 18.56 -29.98 -2.43
C ASP A 67 17.81 -30.34 -1.17
N LYS A 68 17.85 -29.47 -0.18
CA LYS A 68 17.11 -29.65 1.09
C LYS A 68 15.65 -29.19 1.02
N LYS A 69 15.26 -28.48 -0.03
CA LYS A 69 13.94 -27.85 -0.22
C LYS A 69 13.53 -26.96 0.95
N LYS A 70 14.49 -26.20 1.47
CA LYS A 70 14.32 -25.43 2.71
C LYS A 70 15.06 -24.08 2.64
N VAL A 71 14.47 -23.06 3.23
CA VAL A 71 15.17 -21.80 3.52
C VAL A 71 16.13 -22.03 4.69
N VAL A 72 17.38 -21.61 4.51
CA VAL A 72 18.48 -21.95 5.42
C VAL A 72 19.00 -20.78 6.26
N ASN A 73 18.43 -19.61 6.08
CA ASN A 73 18.67 -18.45 6.94
C ASN A 73 17.40 -18.01 7.67
N ASP A 74 17.57 -17.19 8.69
CA ASP A 74 16.46 -16.70 9.52
C ASP A 74 15.75 -15.54 8.82
N VAL A 75 14.54 -15.83 8.34
CA VAL A 75 13.61 -14.87 7.74
C VAL A 75 12.19 -15.17 8.18
N ALA A 76 11.32 -14.16 8.15
CA ALA A 76 9.94 -14.30 8.59
C ALA A 76 9.16 -15.38 7.80
N ASP A 77 8.29 -16.12 8.47
CA ASP A 77 7.55 -17.25 7.87
C ASP A 77 6.74 -16.84 6.63
N TRP A 78 6.11 -15.67 6.65
CA TRP A 78 5.34 -15.17 5.49
C TRP A 78 6.19 -14.97 4.23
N TRP A 79 7.53 -14.79 4.39
CA TRP A 79 8.49 -14.63 3.31
C TRP A 79 9.16 -15.95 2.94
N LYS A 80 9.38 -16.84 3.90
CA LYS A 80 9.98 -18.16 3.77
C LYS A 80 9.04 -19.18 3.14
N ASP A 81 7.78 -19.29 3.66
CA ASP A 81 6.80 -20.30 3.26
C ASP A 81 6.58 -20.40 1.74
N PRO A 82 6.44 -19.28 0.97
CA PRO A 82 6.30 -19.40 -0.47
C PRO A 82 7.46 -20.08 -1.18
N LEU A 83 8.70 -19.87 -0.73
CA LEU A 83 9.88 -20.52 -1.32
C LEU A 83 9.95 -22.00 -0.96
N GLU A 84 9.67 -22.36 0.28
CA GLU A 84 9.68 -23.77 0.71
C GLU A 84 8.60 -24.58 0.00
N ASN A 85 7.54 -23.92 -0.44
CA ASN A 85 6.45 -24.50 -1.23
C ASN A 85 6.49 -24.13 -2.72
N ILE A 86 7.67 -23.75 -3.26
CA ILE A 86 7.80 -23.22 -4.62
C ILE A 86 7.19 -24.15 -5.68
N ASN A 87 7.39 -25.46 -5.59
CA ASN A 87 6.87 -26.44 -6.54
C ASN A 87 5.34 -26.48 -6.58
N LEU A 88 4.66 -26.18 -5.46
CA LEU A 88 3.21 -26.11 -5.35
C LEU A 88 2.66 -24.75 -5.77
N ARG A 89 3.54 -23.75 -5.89
CA ARG A 89 3.19 -22.35 -6.16
C ARG A 89 3.63 -21.88 -7.55
N ILE A 90 4.16 -22.76 -8.39
CA ILE A 90 4.42 -22.45 -9.79
C ILE A 90 3.11 -22.36 -10.54
N VAL A 91 2.94 -21.29 -11.33
CA VAL A 91 1.75 -21.04 -12.15
C VAL A 91 2.16 -20.87 -13.61
N HIS A 92 1.33 -21.41 -14.50
CA HIS A 92 1.47 -21.30 -15.95
C HIS A 92 0.25 -20.54 -16.51
N GLU A 93 0.08 -19.28 -16.06
CA GLU A 93 -1.01 -18.45 -16.56
C GLU A 93 -0.62 -17.72 -17.84
N ASN A 94 -1.63 -17.38 -18.62
CA ASN A 94 -1.44 -16.46 -19.74
C ASN A 94 -1.29 -15.05 -19.20
N ILE A 95 -0.30 -14.34 -19.75
CA ILE A 95 -0.07 -12.93 -19.52
C ILE A 95 -0.34 -12.17 -20.81
N ILE A 96 -0.64 -10.89 -20.70
CA ILE A 96 -0.79 -10.01 -21.84
C ILE A 96 0.41 -9.06 -21.85
N SER A 97 1.13 -9.03 -22.96
CA SER A 97 2.28 -8.13 -23.13
C SER A 97 1.91 -7.02 -24.10
N TYR A 98 2.15 -5.78 -23.70
CA TYR A 98 2.01 -4.60 -24.53
C TYR A 98 3.39 -3.98 -24.66
N LEU A 99 4.04 -4.21 -25.80
CA LEU A 99 5.40 -3.78 -26.00
C LEU A 99 5.44 -2.45 -26.77
N ASN A 100 5.94 -1.43 -26.11
CA ASN A 100 6.27 -0.15 -26.71
C ASN A 100 7.79 0.02 -26.70
N ILE A 101 8.46 -0.92 -27.37
CA ILE A 101 9.93 -0.97 -27.42
C ILE A 101 10.41 -0.03 -28.51
N ASN A 102 11.16 0.99 -28.12
CA ASN A 102 11.92 1.78 -29.08
C ASN A 102 13.29 1.10 -29.26
N ILE A 103 13.43 0.33 -30.33
CA ILE A 103 14.63 -0.50 -30.66
C ILE A 103 15.94 0.34 -30.67
N VAL A 104 15.84 1.65 -30.72
CA VAL A 104 17.00 2.57 -30.71
C VAL A 104 17.64 2.70 -29.33
N ARG A 105 16.88 2.49 -28.24
CA ARG A 105 17.38 2.59 -26.88
C ARG A 105 18.06 1.29 -26.46
N LYS A 106 19.24 1.42 -25.86
CA LYS A 106 20.05 0.26 -25.45
C LYS A 106 19.94 -0.08 -23.96
N LYS A 107 19.24 0.75 -23.20
CA LYS A 107 19.12 0.65 -21.74
C LYS A 107 17.68 0.38 -21.34
N LEU A 108 17.46 -0.55 -20.41
CA LEU A 108 16.14 -0.93 -19.93
C LEU A 108 16.09 -0.86 -18.40
N ILE A 109 15.01 -0.31 -17.85
CA ILE A 109 14.69 -0.45 -16.43
C ILE A 109 13.45 -1.33 -16.30
N VAL A 110 13.56 -2.39 -15.50
CA VAL A 110 12.46 -3.31 -15.19
C VAL A 110 11.87 -2.92 -13.84
N PHE A 111 10.59 -2.58 -13.84
CA PHE A 111 9.79 -2.30 -12.64
C PHE A 111 8.87 -3.46 -12.34
N ASN A 112 9.05 -4.05 -11.17
CA ASN A 112 8.16 -5.10 -10.70
C ASN A 112 7.13 -4.53 -9.72
N LEU A 113 5.89 -4.36 -10.18
CA LEU A 113 4.78 -3.88 -9.36
C LEU A 113 3.95 -5.01 -8.75
N LEU A 114 4.31 -6.27 -8.98
CA LEU A 114 3.58 -7.40 -8.39
C LEU A 114 3.91 -7.56 -6.92
N ASP A 115 2.87 -7.51 -6.10
CA ASP A 115 2.92 -7.83 -4.68
C ASP A 115 1.55 -8.38 -4.26
N PHE A 116 1.50 -9.10 -3.15
CA PHE A 116 0.24 -9.59 -2.58
C PHE A 116 -0.51 -8.53 -1.76
N VAL A 117 0.07 -7.34 -1.61
CA VAL A 117 -0.51 -6.18 -0.92
C VAL A 117 -0.69 -5.03 -1.91
N PHE A 118 -1.93 -4.63 -2.14
CA PHE A 118 -2.26 -3.52 -3.04
C PHE A 118 -1.45 -2.25 -2.77
N GLY A 119 -1.32 -1.87 -1.49
CA GLY A 119 -0.56 -0.67 -1.11
C GLY A 119 0.90 -0.72 -1.54
N HIS A 120 1.54 -1.89 -1.48
CA HIS A 120 2.92 -2.05 -1.93
C HIS A 120 3.05 -1.87 -3.45
N CYS A 121 2.12 -2.44 -4.22
CA CYS A 121 2.08 -2.24 -5.67
C CYS A 121 1.88 -0.77 -6.02
N PHE A 122 0.94 -0.12 -5.35
CA PHE A 122 0.63 1.31 -5.55
C PHE A 122 1.84 2.20 -5.26
N MET A 123 2.51 1.98 -4.14
CA MET A 123 3.70 2.75 -3.77
C MET A 123 4.87 2.58 -4.75
N ARG A 124 5.05 1.36 -5.30
CA ARG A 124 6.05 1.14 -6.36
C ARG A 124 5.69 1.87 -7.65
N LEU A 125 4.40 1.93 -7.98
CA LEU A 125 3.92 2.67 -9.14
C LEU A 125 4.23 4.17 -9.05
N GLU A 126 4.13 4.74 -7.87
CA GLU A 126 4.56 6.13 -7.64
C GLU A 126 6.07 6.30 -7.90
N GLY A 127 6.89 5.37 -7.43
CA GLY A 127 8.33 5.34 -7.73
C GLY A 127 8.62 5.37 -9.23
N LEU A 128 7.86 4.62 -10.03
CA LEU A 128 7.96 4.61 -11.49
C LEU A 128 7.79 6.01 -12.10
N THR A 129 6.85 6.81 -11.59
CA THR A 129 6.59 8.16 -12.15
C THR A 129 7.78 9.11 -12.02
N TYR A 130 8.66 8.89 -11.05
CA TYR A 130 9.89 9.65 -10.89
C TYR A 130 10.83 9.42 -12.09
N TYR A 131 10.99 8.17 -12.53
CA TYR A 131 11.92 7.82 -13.60
C TYR A 131 11.42 8.25 -14.97
N ILE A 132 10.13 8.12 -15.25
CA ILE A 132 9.55 8.36 -16.59
C ILE A 132 9.76 9.80 -17.08
N ASP A 133 9.76 10.78 -16.18
CA ASP A 133 9.85 12.19 -16.55
C ASP A 133 11.16 12.84 -16.11
N ASN A 134 12.09 12.08 -15.60
CA ASN A 134 13.40 12.60 -15.25
C ASN A 134 14.33 12.53 -16.46
N GLU A 135 14.88 13.68 -16.86
CA GLU A 135 15.79 13.81 -18.01
C GLU A 135 17.02 12.88 -17.91
N GLU A 136 17.44 12.53 -16.69
CA GLU A 136 18.52 11.57 -16.44
C GLU A 136 18.23 10.19 -17.07
N TYR A 137 16.95 9.82 -17.17
CA TYR A 137 16.51 8.50 -17.65
C TYR A 137 15.86 8.54 -19.03
N LYS A 138 15.96 9.61 -19.78
CA LYS A 138 15.37 9.76 -21.14
C LYS A 138 15.87 8.74 -22.17
N GLU A 139 17.07 8.16 -21.94
CA GLU A 139 17.66 7.15 -22.82
C GLU A 139 17.29 5.72 -22.40
N TYR A 140 16.45 5.56 -21.40
CA TYR A 140 15.99 4.25 -20.93
C TYR A 140 14.62 3.94 -21.49
N ASP A 141 14.40 2.68 -21.83
CA ASP A 141 13.08 2.10 -21.94
C ASP A 141 12.62 1.58 -20.58
N PHE A 142 11.32 1.52 -20.38
CA PHE A 142 10.72 1.06 -19.15
C PHE A 142 9.86 -0.18 -19.40
N LEU A 143 10.17 -1.28 -18.73
CA LEU A 143 9.34 -2.48 -18.70
C LEU A 143 8.68 -2.59 -17.34
N VAL A 144 7.35 -2.58 -17.31
CA VAL A 144 6.56 -2.60 -16.09
C VAL A 144 5.76 -3.89 -16.01
N VAL A 145 5.99 -4.68 -14.97
CA VAL A 145 5.18 -5.86 -14.65
C VAL A 145 4.10 -5.44 -13.68
N ILE A 146 2.83 -5.47 -14.10
CA ILE A 146 1.72 -4.84 -13.40
C ILE A 146 0.52 -5.80 -13.26
N PRO A 147 -0.19 -5.78 -12.11
CA PRO A 147 -1.51 -6.40 -12.02
C PRO A 147 -2.54 -5.56 -12.78
N SER A 148 -3.47 -6.23 -13.49
CA SER A 148 -4.53 -5.56 -14.26
C SER A 148 -5.34 -4.55 -13.43
N GLN A 149 -5.51 -4.84 -12.14
CA GLN A 149 -6.22 -3.97 -11.19
C GLN A 149 -5.57 -2.59 -10.98
N LEU A 150 -4.32 -2.40 -11.40
CA LEU A 150 -3.64 -1.09 -11.31
C LEU A 150 -3.48 -0.40 -12.66
N ARG A 151 -3.89 -1.04 -13.76
CA ARG A 151 -3.70 -0.49 -15.10
C ARG A 151 -4.35 0.87 -15.29
N PHE A 152 -5.52 1.11 -14.70
CA PHE A 152 -6.19 2.39 -14.79
C PHE A 152 -5.34 3.57 -14.30
N LEU A 153 -4.44 3.34 -13.35
CA LEU A 153 -3.57 4.39 -12.78
C LEU A 153 -2.51 4.91 -13.75
N ILE A 154 -2.12 4.09 -14.74
CA ILE A 154 -1.03 4.42 -15.67
C ILE A 154 -1.50 5.02 -17.00
N LYS A 155 -2.81 5.20 -17.22
CA LYS A 155 -3.39 5.71 -18.48
C LYS A 155 -2.68 6.95 -19.03
N ASN A 156 -2.21 7.85 -18.15
CA ASN A 156 -1.57 9.10 -18.54
C ASN A 156 -0.17 8.94 -19.17
N PHE A 157 0.48 7.79 -18.98
CA PHE A 157 1.83 7.53 -19.48
C PHE A 157 2.01 6.12 -20.05
N GLU A 158 0.94 5.40 -20.31
CA GLU A 158 0.96 4.05 -20.88
C GLU A 158 1.76 3.97 -22.18
N ASN A 159 1.72 5.03 -22.99
CA ASN A 159 2.46 5.11 -24.24
C ASN A 159 3.99 5.28 -24.08
N LYS A 160 4.48 5.53 -22.88
CA LYS A 160 5.91 5.70 -22.57
C LYS A 160 6.56 4.42 -22.02
N ILE A 161 5.80 3.36 -21.81
CA ILE A 161 6.24 2.14 -21.14
C ILE A 161 5.85 0.89 -21.93
N SER A 162 6.59 -0.19 -21.74
CA SER A 162 6.17 -1.54 -22.11
C SER A 162 5.58 -2.23 -20.90
N LEU A 163 4.52 -3.03 -21.11
CA LEU A 163 3.77 -3.67 -20.04
C LEU A 163 3.78 -5.19 -20.16
N ILE A 164 3.96 -5.86 -19.03
CA ILE A 164 3.55 -7.24 -18.82
C ILE A 164 2.41 -7.20 -17.80
N GLU A 165 1.20 -7.50 -18.25
CA GLU A 165 0.00 -7.45 -17.43
C GLU A 165 -0.46 -8.84 -17.02
N THR A 166 -0.84 -9.01 -15.75
CA THR A 166 -1.42 -10.25 -15.24
C THR A 166 -2.80 -9.99 -14.63
N SER A 167 -3.75 -10.86 -14.95
CA SER A 167 -5.13 -10.82 -14.43
C SER A 167 -5.30 -11.48 -13.07
N THR A 168 -4.22 -11.99 -12.48
CA THR A 168 -4.26 -12.67 -11.19
C THR A 168 -4.70 -11.73 -10.06
N SER A 169 -5.54 -12.21 -9.17
CA SER A 169 -5.95 -11.46 -7.98
C SER A 169 -4.77 -11.26 -7.00
N PHE A 170 -4.75 -10.14 -6.26
CA PHE A 170 -3.69 -9.84 -5.28
C PHE A 170 -3.41 -10.98 -4.30
N SER A 171 -4.42 -11.71 -3.84
CA SER A 171 -4.26 -12.83 -2.92
C SER A 171 -3.40 -13.96 -3.48
N LYS A 172 -3.28 -14.06 -4.80
CA LYS A 172 -2.51 -15.08 -5.51
C LYS A 172 -1.11 -14.64 -5.91
N TYR A 173 -0.68 -13.40 -5.70
CA TYR A 173 0.66 -12.95 -6.10
C TYR A 173 1.82 -13.55 -5.28
N ARG A 174 1.55 -14.42 -4.32
CA ARG A 174 2.58 -15.25 -3.67
C ARG A 174 2.96 -16.50 -4.48
N TYR A 175 2.59 -16.54 -5.75
CA TYR A 175 2.93 -17.61 -6.68
C TYR A 175 4.10 -17.22 -7.59
N PHE A 176 4.70 -18.22 -8.23
CA PHE A 176 5.85 -18.07 -9.12
C PHE A 176 5.40 -18.27 -10.56
N TYR A 177 5.45 -17.23 -11.35
CA TYR A 177 4.93 -17.18 -12.72
C TYR A 177 6.03 -17.44 -13.73
N THR A 178 6.13 -18.64 -14.28
CA THR A 178 7.13 -19.00 -15.29
C THR A 178 6.93 -18.26 -16.61
N CYS A 179 5.69 -17.87 -16.91
CA CYS A 179 5.37 -17.05 -18.08
C CYS A 179 5.99 -15.64 -17.97
N ILE A 180 5.93 -15.01 -16.81
CA ILE A 180 6.55 -13.70 -16.57
C ILE A 180 8.08 -13.81 -16.71
N ASP A 181 8.69 -14.82 -16.09
CA ASP A 181 10.13 -15.07 -16.21
C ASP A 181 10.57 -15.21 -17.66
N ARG A 182 9.84 -16.01 -18.45
CA ARG A 182 10.12 -16.20 -19.87
C ARG A 182 9.98 -14.90 -20.65
N GLU A 183 8.91 -14.15 -20.44
CA GLU A 183 8.64 -12.92 -21.17
C GLU A 183 9.67 -11.84 -20.86
N ILE A 184 9.99 -11.62 -19.58
CA ILE A 184 11.06 -10.68 -19.22
C ILE A 184 12.38 -11.07 -19.89
N LYS A 185 12.76 -12.36 -19.88
CA LYS A 185 13.98 -12.84 -20.53
C LYS A 185 13.99 -12.61 -22.03
N ASN A 186 12.86 -12.81 -22.70
CA ASN A 186 12.72 -12.53 -24.14
C ASN A 186 12.91 -11.04 -24.45
N ILE A 187 12.48 -10.15 -23.55
CA ILE A 187 12.60 -8.72 -23.75
C ILE A 187 14.02 -8.24 -23.45
N ILE A 188 14.60 -8.63 -22.30
CA ILE A 188 15.89 -8.10 -21.85
C ILE A 188 17.06 -8.47 -22.78
N GLN A 189 16.98 -9.58 -23.52
CA GLN A 189 18.02 -9.98 -24.46
C GLN A 189 18.24 -8.97 -25.62
N ASN A 190 17.30 -8.05 -25.83
CA ASN A 190 17.40 -7.02 -26.85
C ASN A 190 18.13 -5.75 -26.36
N TYR A 191 18.55 -5.71 -25.10
CA TYR A 191 19.18 -4.56 -24.46
C TYR A 191 20.60 -4.86 -24.02
N CYS A 192 21.47 -3.84 -24.11
CA CYS A 192 22.85 -3.96 -23.65
C CYS A 192 22.98 -3.80 -22.15
N ASP A 193 22.19 -2.89 -21.57
CA ASP A 193 22.20 -2.57 -20.15
C ASP A 193 20.80 -2.76 -19.58
N VAL A 194 20.67 -3.68 -18.65
CA VAL A 194 19.39 -3.97 -17.97
C VAL A 194 19.51 -3.69 -16.49
N TYR A 195 18.55 -2.93 -15.99
CA TYR A 195 18.45 -2.54 -14.59
C TYR A 195 17.13 -3.01 -14.00
N CYS A 196 17.15 -3.41 -12.73
CA CYS A 196 15.93 -3.61 -11.94
C CYS A 196 15.83 -2.54 -10.86
N GLU A 197 14.65 -2.02 -10.67
CA GLU A 197 14.40 -1.07 -9.59
C GLU A 197 14.46 -1.77 -8.24
N MET A 198 15.23 -1.18 -7.30
CA MET A 198 15.52 -1.77 -5.99
C MET A 198 14.66 -1.18 -4.86
N LEU A 199 13.76 -0.23 -5.11
CA LEU A 199 13.11 0.56 -4.07
C LEU A 199 12.63 -0.30 -2.90
N LYS A 200 13.18 0.01 -1.74
CA LYS A 200 12.88 -0.69 -0.48
C LYS A 200 11.54 -0.26 0.09
N TYR A 201 11.30 1.03 0.11
CA TYR A 201 10.05 1.70 0.46
C TYR A 201 9.99 3.03 -0.28
N PRO A 202 8.79 3.53 -0.64
CA PRO A 202 8.69 4.86 -1.21
C PRO A 202 9.25 5.83 -0.18
N GLN A 203 10.26 6.55 -0.58
CA GLN A 203 10.68 7.71 0.19
C GLN A 203 9.63 8.78 -0.09
N GLN A 204 9.15 9.43 0.94
CA GLN A 204 8.12 10.49 0.87
C GLN A 204 8.47 11.61 -0.12
N GLU A 205 9.75 11.71 -0.50
CA GLU A 205 10.29 12.67 -1.47
C GLU A 205 9.90 12.38 -2.92
N PHE A 206 9.38 11.17 -3.23
CA PHE A 206 9.15 10.72 -4.61
C PHE A 206 7.68 10.71 -5.03
N VAL A 207 6.78 11.12 -4.16
CA VAL A 207 5.34 11.04 -4.45
C VAL A 207 4.94 12.11 -5.47
N ARG A 208 4.75 11.69 -6.72
CA ARG A 208 4.24 12.52 -7.81
C ARG A 208 2.87 12.04 -8.27
N LEU A 209 1.92 12.12 -7.37
CA LEU A 209 0.54 11.69 -7.60
C LEU A 209 -0.12 12.33 -8.83
N ALA A 210 0.29 13.55 -9.17
CA ALA A 210 -0.25 14.31 -10.31
C ALA A 210 -0.12 13.59 -11.66
N LYS A 211 0.73 12.57 -11.76
CA LYS A 211 0.95 11.78 -12.99
C LYS A 211 0.08 10.53 -13.08
N LEU A 212 -0.36 10.03 -11.95
CA LEU A 212 -1.30 8.91 -11.92
C LEU A 212 -2.68 9.37 -12.40
N ASN A 213 -3.40 8.46 -13.03
CA ASN A 213 -4.79 8.70 -13.44
C ASN A 213 -5.74 8.59 -12.25
N ILE A 214 -5.58 9.50 -11.29
CA ILE A 214 -6.46 9.65 -10.13
C ILE A 214 -6.87 11.11 -10.01
N PRO A 215 -8.09 11.42 -9.56
CA PRO A 215 -8.50 12.78 -9.26
C PRO A 215 -7.57 13.37 -8.20
N ILE A 216 -6.92 14.48 -8.55
CA ILE A 216 -6.13 15.24 -7.59
C ILE A 216 -7.08 15.79 -6.55
N ARG A 217 -6.69 15.69 -5.27
CA ARG A 217 -7.43 16.21 -4.14
C ARG A 217 -7.88 17.66 -4.38
N LYS A 218 -9.19 17.85 -4.44
CA LYS A 218 -9.81 19.16 -4.47
C LYS A 218 -10.27 19.54 -3.07
N TRP A 219 -9.74 20.64 -2.55
CA TRP A 219 -10.26 21.22 -1.33
C TRP A 219 -11.53 21.95 -1.67
N VAL A 220 -12.66 21.43 -1.19
CA VAL A 220 -13.94 22.08 -1.38
C VAL A 220 -14.35 22.82 -0.11
N ASN A 221 -14.90 24.02 -0.29
CA ASN A 221 -15.39 24.83 0.81
C ASN A 221 -16.69 24.25 1.41
N GLU A 222 -17.45 23.50 0.63
CA GLU A 222 -18.70 22.89 1.02
C GLU A 222 -18.69 21.40 0.73
N ILE A 223 -18.93 20.61 1.76
CA ILE A 223 -19.00 19.17 1.66
C ILE A 223 -20.44 18.75 1.37
N ASP A 224 -20.67 18.21 0.19
CA ASP A 224 -21.96 17.68 -0.25
C ASP A 224 -21.99 16.14 -0.30
N LYS A 225 -20.84 15.49 -0.17
CA LYS A 225 -20.66 14.04 -0.28
C LYS A 225 -19.94 13.44 0.90
N ILE A 226 -20.45 12.30 1.38
CA ILE A 226 -19.79 11.43 2.35
C ILE A 226 -19.66 10.06 1.71
N VAL A 227 -18.46 9.50 1.69
CA VAL A 227 -18.14 8.19 1.09
C VAL A 227 -17.70 7.24 2.19
N ILE A 228 -18.39 6.12 2.32
CA ILE A 228 -18.04 5.04 3.25
C ILE A 228 -17.38 3.93 2.45
N VAL A 229 -16.12 3.62 2.77
CA VAL A 229 -15.34 2.52 2.19
C VAL A 229 -15.62 1.25 3.01
N TYR A 230 -16.46 0.39 2.46
CA TYR A 230 -16.94 -0.81 3.13
C TYR A 230 -16.08 -2.02 2.75
N ARG A 231 -15.66 -2.83 3.73
CA ARG A 231 -14.83 -4.01 3.50
C ARG A 231 -15.43 -5.24 4.19
N LYS A 232 -15.22 -6.42 3.59
CA LYS A 232 -15.63 -7.71 4.17
C LYS A 232 -14.61 -8.29 5.14
N ASP A 233 -13.34 -8.01 4.91
CA ASP A 233 -12.17 -8.60 5.61
C ASP A 233 -11.57 -7.68 6.67
N ARG A 234 -11.92 -6.38 6.64
CA ARG A 234 -11.50 -5.38 7.63
C ARG A 234 -12.73 -4.69 8.16
N ILE A 235 -13.27 -5.25 9.23
CA ILE A 235 -14.59 -4.90 9.72
C ILE A 235 -14.52 -4.07 11.01
N VAL A 236 -15.57 -3.29 11.22
CA VAL A 236 -15.84 -2.62 12.50
C VAL A 236 -16.67 -3.56 13.35
N GLY A 237 -16.11 -4.03 14.46
CA GLY A 237 -16.71 -5.04 15.33
C GLY A 237 -16.24 -6.45 14.98
N VAL A 238 -16.74 -7.43 15.74
CA VAL A 238 -16.28 -8.83 15.68
C VAL A 238 -16.86 -9.61 14.49
N THR A 239 -17.98 -9.16 13.93
CA THR A 239 -18.72 -9.86 12.87
C THR A 239 -19.21 -8.89 11.79
N ASN A 240 -19.50 -9.41 10.60
CA ASN A 240 -20.14 -8.62 9.54
C ASN A 240 -21.52 -8.05 9.97
N LYS A 241 -22.22 -8.73 10.88
CA LYS A 241 -23.48 -8.22 11.46
C LYS A 241 -23.24 -7.02 12.37
N SER A 242 -22.18 -7.04 13.19
CA SER A 242 -21.83 -5.88 14.03
C SER A 242 -21.40 -4.69 13.18
N GLN A 243 -20.62 -4.91 12.13
CA GLN A 243 -20.28 -3.88 11.15
C GLN A 243 -21.51 -3.27 10.48
N TYR A 244 -22.44 -4.12 10.03
CA TYR A 244 -23.71 -3.65 9.45
C TYR A 244 -24.49 -2.75 10.43
N ILE A 245 -24.62 -3.18 11.69
CA ILE A 245 -25.33 -2.39 12.72
C ILE A 245 -24.62 -1.06 12.94
N PHE A 246 -23.30 -1.04 12.99
CA PHE A 246 -22.49 0.16 13.14
C PHE A 246 -22.78 1.15 12.00
N TYR A 247 -22.58 0.74 10.75
CA TYR A 247 -22.79 1.62 9.60
C TYR A 247 -24.25 2.01 9.41
N LYS A 248 -25.22 1.13 9.72
CA LYS A 248 -26.64 1.49 9.70
C LYS A 248 -26.95 2.64 10.67
N LYS A 249 -26.41 2.59 11.88
CA LYS A 249 -26.57 3.66 12.87
C LYS A 249 -25.89 4.95 12.41
N LEU A 250 -24.67 4.86 11.91
CA LEU A 250 -23.93 6.01 11.40
C LEU A 250 -24.66 6.68 10.24
N ILE A 251 -25.10 5.93 9.23
CA ILE A 251 -25.84 6.42 8.07
C ILE A 251 -27.13 7.15 8.51
N LEU A 252 -27.87 6.60 9.48
CA LEU A 252 -29.07 7.25 10.01
C LEU A 252 -28.78 8.63 10.60
N MET A 253 -27.66 8.79 11.29
CA MET A 253 -27.26 10.09 11.84
C MET A 253 -26.75 11.03 10.75
N LEU A 254 -25.95 10.55 9.81
CA LEU A 254 -25.39 11.34 8.71
C LEU A 254 -26.45 11.97 7.82
N LYS A 255 -27.63 11.37 7.69
CA LYS A 255 -28.76 11.94 6.93
C LYS A 255 -29.17 13.34 7.40
N SER A 256 -28.99 13.66 8.69
CA SER A 256 -29.31 14.98 9.22
C SER A 256 -28.41 16.09 8.70
N LEU A 257 -27.31 15.75 8.00
CA LEU A 257 -26.35 16.72 7.48
C LEU A 257 -26.68 17.22 6.07
N ASN A 258 -27.77 16.75 5.48
CA ASN A 258 -28.20 17.11 4.11
C ASN A 258 -27.08 16.86 3.04
N THR A 259 -26.32 15.79 3.22
CA THR A 259 -25.24 15.35 2.33
C THR A 259 -25.61 14.05 1.62
N LYS A 260 -25.10 13.83 0.42
CA LYS A 260 -25.22 12.55 -0.29
C LYS A 260 -24.28 11.53 0.34
N ILE A 261 -24.79 10.31 0.61
CA ILE A 261 -24.01 9.23 1.23
C ILE A 261 -23.81 8.14 0.19
N PHE A 262 -22.54 7.82 -0.07
CA PHE A 262 -22.12 6.77 -1.00
C PHE A 262 -21.47 5.61 -0.22
N LEU A 263 -21.69 4.40 -0.69
CA LEU A 263 -20.97 3.20 -0.26
C LEU A 263 -20.13 2.69 -1.42
N ILE A 264 -18.83 2.51 -1.19
CA ILE A 264 -17.90 1.89 -2.14
C ILE A 264 -17.21 0.70 -1.50
N GLY A 265 -16.55 -0.15 -2.27
CA GLY A 265 -15.79 -1.30 -1.78
C GLY A 265 -16.52 -2.63 -1.96
N ASP A 266 -16.42 -3.51 -0.97
CA ASP A 266 -16.90 -4.90 -1.11
C ASP A 266 -18.42 -5.01 -0.89
N LYS A 267 -19.12 -5.63 -1.82
CA LYS A 267 -20.55 -5.93 -1.66
C LYS A 267 -20.76 -7.23 -0.89
N ASP A 268 -21.64 -7.18 0.09
CA ASP A 268 -22.12 -8.33 0.84
C ASP A 268 -23.65 -8.44 0.83
N LYS A 269 -24.20 -9.35 1.65
CA LYS A 269 -25.66 -9.55 1.74
C LYS A 269 -26.41 -8.40 2.40
N TYR A 270 -25.73 -7.50 3.12
CA TYR A 270 -26.37 -6.41 3.84
C TYR A 270 -26.65 -5.22 2.91
N ARG A 271 -27.87 -4.70 3.00
CA ARG A 271 -28.34 -3.54 2.24
C ARG A 271 -28.58 -2.36 3.17
N PHE A 272 -28.25 -1.18 2.68
CA PHE A 272 -28.45 0.06 3.41
C PHE A 272 -29.46 0.94 2.67
N ALA A 273 -30.43 1.48 3.40
CA ALA A 273 -31.42 2.37 2.82
C ALA A 273 -30.91 3.81 2.71
N ASN A 274 -31.33 4.51 1.64
CA ASN A 274 -31.05 5.94 1.42
C ASN A 274 -29.54 6.26 1.28
N VAL A 275 -28.84 5.41 0.55
CA VAL A 275 -27.46 5.60 0.14
C VAL A 275 -27.31 5.24 -1.33
N TYR A 276 -26.33 5.81 -1.97
CA TYR A 276 -25.88 5.38 -3.31
C TYR A 276 -24.91 4.21 -3.12
N ASP A 277 -25.39 3.00 -3.34
CA ASP A 277 -24.61 1.76 -3.13
C ASP A 277 -23.85 1.38 -4.41
N LEU A 278 -22.56 1.75 -4.46
CA LEU A 278 -21.63 1.46 -5.55
C LEU A 278 -20.68 0.31 -5.22
N ARG A 279 -20.98 -0.48 -4.18
CA ARG A 279 -20.18 -1.64 -3.81
C ARG A 279 -20.33 -2.75 -4.86
N VAL A 280 -19.24 -3.49 -5.08
CA VAL A 280 -19.18 -4.58 -6.07
C VAL A 280 -18.72 -5.90 -5.44
N GLU A 281 -19.08 -7.02 -6.06
CA GLU A 281 -18.61 -8.34 -5.63
C GLU A 281 -17.18 -8.61 -6.09
N LYS A 282 -16.82 -8.11 -7.26
CA LYS A 282 -15.47 -8.18 -7.85
C LYS A 282 -15.06 -6.79 -8.29
N ILE A 283 -13.84 -6.42 -7.98
CA ILE A 283 -13.23 -5.18 -8.45
C ILE A 283 -12.95 -5.35 -9.95
N ASP A 284 -13.35 -4.34 -10.70
CA ASP A 284 -13.15 -4.23 -12.14
C ASP A 284 -12.50 -2.86 -12.38
N PRO A 285 -11.62 -2.71 -13.36
CA PRO A 285 -10.91 -1.44 -13.60
C PRO A 285 -11.82 -0.22 -13.79
N ASP A 286 -13.01 -0.42 -14.39
CA ASP A 286 -13.94 0.68 -14.62
C ASP A 286 -14.59 1.19 -13.34
N ILE A 287 -14.80 0.31 -12.36
CA ILE A 287 -15.38 0.71 -11.06
C ILE A 287 -14.42 1.55 -10.23
N ASP A 288 -13.10 1.33 -10.38
CA ASP A 288 -12.11 2.13 -9.66
C ASP A 288 -12.15 3.61 -10.10
N ASP A 289 -12.33 3.89 -11.38
CA ASP A 289 -12.52 5.27 -11.88
C ASP A 289 -13.77 5.90 -11.25
N ILE A 290 -14.90 5.16 -11.22
CA ILE A 290 -16.16 5.63 -10.60
C ILE A 290 -15.97 5.91 -9.10
N TRP A 291 -15.27 5.04 -8.38
CA TRP A 291 -15.01 5.22 -6.96
C TRP A 291 -14.11 6.43 -6.68
N ASN A 292 -13.07 6.62 -7.49
CA ASN A 292 -12.15 7.73 -7.35
C ASN A 292 -12.85 9.08 -7.58
N GLU A 293 -13.67 9.18 -8.62
CA GLU A 293 -14.50 10.36 -8.89
C GLU A 293 -15.53 10.60 -7.76
N THR A 294 -16.10 9.54 -7.22
CA THR A 294 -17.02 9.65 -6.09
C THR A 294 -16.32 10.19 -4.84
N CYS A 295 -15.08 9.79 -4.59
CA CYS A 295 -14.28 10.28 -3.47
C CYS A 295 -13.83 11.73 -3.66
N SER A 296 -13.70 12.22 -4.89
CA SER A 296 -13.26 13.60 -5.17
C SER A 296 -14.13 14.63 -4.48
N GLY A 297 -13.52 15.49 -3.65
CA GLY A 297 -14.22 16.55 -2.91
C GLY A 297 -15.08 16.07 -1.73
N SER A 298 -15.02 14.80 -1.33
CA SER A 298 -15.85 14.21 -0.27
C SER A 298 -15.17 14.19 1.11
N ILE A 299 -15.91 13.72 2.10
CA ILE A 299 -15.37 13.11 3.33
C ILE A 299 -15.38 11.60 3.13
N THR A 300 -14.21 10.95 3.15
CA THR A 300 -14.13 9.49 3.14
C THR A 300 -14.01 8.92 4.55
N ILE A 301 -14.68 7.79 4.78
CA ILE A 301 -14.72 7.10 6.09
C ILE A 301 -14.47 5.62 5.84
N GLY A 302 -13.48 5.02 6.51
CA GLY A 302 -13.23 3.60 6.37
C GLY A 302 -12.27 3.02 7.40
N VAL A 303 -12.05 1.70 7.33
CA VAL A 303 -11.06 1.02 8.17
C VAL A 303 -9.69 1.15 7.52
N HIS A 304 -8.70 1.54 8.31
CA HIS A 304 -7.31 1.73 7.90
C HIS A 304 -6.75 0.55 7.11
N GLY A 305 -6.05 0.86 6.03
CA GLY A 305 -5.35 -0.10 5.20
C GLY A 305 -5.22 0.35 3.75
N SER A 306 -4.60 -0.49 2.93
CA SER A 306 -4.28 -0.18 1.53
C SER A 306 -5.50 0.20 0.66
N ASN A 307 -6.68 -0.25 1.02
CA ASN A 307 -7.94 0.13 0.36
C ASN A 307 -8.37 1.58 0.62
N MET A 308 -7.79 2.23 1.62
CA MET A 308 -8.02 3.65 1.91
C MET A 308 -7.01 4.58 1.21
N LEU A 309 -5.95 4.04 0.59
CA LEU A 309 -4.91 4.85 -0.05
C LEU A 309 -5.49 5.79 -1.10
N ILE A 310 -6.07 5.25 -2.16
CA ILE A 310 -6.62 6.08 -3.25
C ILE A 310 -7.81 6.92 -2.77
N PRO A 311 -8.83 6.37 -2.06
CA PRO A 311 -9.89 7.19 -1.50
C PRO A 311 -9.39 8.37 -0.65
N SER A 312 -8.37 8.17 0.17
CA SER A 312 -7.81 9.23 1.01
C SER A 312 -7.07 10.30 0.21
N ILE A 313 -6.45 9.93 -0.91
CA ILE A 313 -5.78 10.87 -1.83
C ILE A 313 -6.81 11.74 -2.55
N CYS A 314 -7.90 11.16 -3.03
CA CYS A 314 -8.92 11.86 -3.81
C CYS A 314 -9.82 12.75 -2.95
N SER A 315 -10.04 12.40 -1.70
CA SER A 315 -11.00 13.09 -0.82
C SER A 315 -10.49 14.41 -0.25
N SER A 316 -11.41 15.32 0.08
CA SER A 316 -11.08 16.55 0.81
C SER A 316 -10.74 16.26 2.27
N TYR A 317 -11.44 15.34 2.90
CA TYR A 317 -11.21 14.92 4.27
C TYR A 317 -11.25 13.40 4.37
N ASN A 318 -10.42 12.86 5.26
CA ASN A 318 -10.35 11.43 5.46
C ASN A 318 -10.48 11.08 6.95
N ILE A 319 -11.31 10.08 7.24
CA ILE A 319 -11.51 9.54 8.60
C ILE A 319 -11.22 8.04 8.55
N GLU A 320 -10.17 7.61 9.22
CA GLU A 320 -9.79 6.20 9.28
C GLU A 320 -9.94 5.62 10.67
N PHE A 321 -10.54 4.44 10.74
CA PHE A 321 -10.61 3.63 11.95
C PHE A 321 -9.36 2.76 12.01
N VAL A 322 -8.54 2.94 13.03
CA VAL A 322 -7.27 2.24 13.19
C VAL A 322 -7.33 1.34 14.42
N ASN A 323 -7.13 0.04 14.21
CA ASN A 323 -7.02 -0.90 15.31
C ASN A 323 -5.60 -0.90 15.92
N THR A 324 -5.49 -1.40 17.14
CA THR A 324 -4.23 -1.43 17.89
C THR A 324 -3.08 -2.10 17.17
N ASP A 325 -3.37 -3.13 16.38
CA ASP A 325 -2.34 -3.91 15.66
C ASP A 325 -1.72 -3.13 14.49
N LYS A 326 -2.35 -2.02 14.09
CA LYS A 326 -1.93 -1.20 12.93
C LYS A 326 -1.37 0.16 13.32
N LEU A 327 -1.09 0.38 14.59
CA LEU A 327 -0.53 1.65 15.06
C LEU A 327 0.79 2.04 14.40
N TYR A 328 1.56 1.08 13.91
CA TYR A 328 2.82 1.32 13.21
C TYR A 328 2.64 1.84 11.76
N ASN A 329 1.42 1.81 11.23
CA ASN A 329 1.13 2.19 9.85
C ASN A 329 0.66 3.64 9.69
N PHE A 330 1.02 4.52 10.63
CA PHE A 330 0.63 5.95 10.58
C PHE A 330 1.18 6.73 9.38
N GLY A 331 2.18 6.20 8.69
CA GLY A 331 2.80 6.87 7.55
C GLY A 331 1.85 7.14 6.37
N GLN A 332 0.66 6.49 6.36
CA GLN A 332 -0.28 6.65 5.25
C GLN A 332 -0.78 8.10 5.09
N ALA A 333 -0.99 8.82 6.19
CA ALA A 333 -1.40 10.22 6.17
C ALA A 333 -0.32 11.16 5.59
N THR A 334 0.95 10.77 5.73
CA THR A 334 2.11 11.57 5.34
C THR A 334 2.71 11.12 4.01
N ALA A 335 2.40 9.92 3.55
CA ALA A 335 2.96 9.35 2.33
C ALA A 335 2.57 10.13 1.06
N PHE A 336 1.54 10.97 1.12
CA PHE A 336 0.92 11.63 -0.04
C PHE A 336 0.91 13.16 0.09
N LEU A 337 1.96 13.71 0.70
CA LEU A 337 2.11 15.15 0.98
C LEU A 337 2.88 15.87 -0.14
N GLU A 338 2.36 15.88 -1.36
CA GLU A 338 2.85 16.88 -2.31
C GLU A 338 2.32 18.26 -1.90
N ASN A 339 3.21 19.15 -1.51
CA ASN A 339 2.96 20.60 -1.31
C ASN A 339 1.94 20.98 -0.22
N LEU A 340 1.54 20.09 0.66
CA LEU A 340 0.73 20.45 1.82
C LEU A 340 1.64 20.75 3.01
N ASN A 341 1.38 21.86 3.69
CA ASN A 341 2.00 22.04 4.99
C ASN A 341 1.47 20.95 5.94
N GLN A 342 2.32 20.48 6.85
CA GLN A 342 1.97 19.39 7.78
C GLN A 342 0.71 19.69 8.58
N GLN A 343 0.46 20.95 8.88
CA GLN A 343 -0.70 21.40 9.65
C GLN A 343 -2.01 21.19 8.90
N GLU A 344 -2.06 21.46 7.60
CA GLU A 344 -3.24 21.18 6.76
C GLU A 344 -3.54 19.70 6.65
N THR A 345 -2.52 18.87 6.55
CA THR A 345 -2.69 17.41 6.51
C THR A 345 -3.27 16.86 7.80
N ILE A 346 -2.74 17.30 8.95
CA ILE A 346 -3.26 16.92 10.26
C ILE A 346 -4.73 17.36 10.41
N GLN A 347 -5.10 18.49 9.86
CA GLN A 347 -6.49 18.98 9.92
C GLN A 347 -7.46 18.18 9.05
N LYS A 348 -6.98 17.58 7.96
CA LYS A 348 -7.81 16.95 6.94
C LYS A 348 -7.81 15.42 7.01
N TYR A 349 -6.80 14.84 7.62
CA TYR A 349 -6.69 13.41 7.87
C TYR A 349 -6.93 13.12 9.37
N ARG A 350 -7.94 12.30 9.67
CA ARG A 350 -8.35 11.98 11.03
C ARG A 350 -8.25 10.49 11.28
N TYR A 351 -7.61 10.14 12.39
CA TYR A 351 -7.60 8.77 12.88
C TYR A 351 -8.52 8.63 14.09
N ILE A 352 -9.34 7.59 14.07
CA ILE A 352 -10.12 7.14 15.23
C ILE A 352 -9.56 5.79 15.66
N TYR A 353 -8.92 5.76 16.82
CA TYR A 353 -8.31 4.54 17.33
C TYR A 353 -9.32 3.71 18.06
N GLY A 354 -9.34 2.41 17.76
CA GLY A 354 -10.18 1.43 18.39
C GLY A 354 -9.35 0.26 18.95
N ASN A 355 -10.04 -0.65 19.66
CA ASN A 355 -9.44 -1.92 20.07
C ASN A 355 -9.12 -2.79 18.83
N GLU A 356 -8.61 -4.00 19.05
CA GLU A 356 -8.28 -4.97 18.01
C GLU A 356 -9.39 -5.16 16.96
N TYR A 357 -10.65 -5.17 17.41
CA TYR A 357 -11.83 -5.38 16.55
C TYR A 357 -12.57 -4.08 16.20
N LEU A 358 -12.07 -2.91 16.60
CA LEU A 358 -12.74 -1.62 16.43
C LEU A 358 -14.15 -1.57 17.04
N SER A 359 -14.48 -2.50 17.97
CA SER A 359 -15.81 -2.65 18.54
C SER A 359 -16.19 -1.54 19.54
N ASN A 360 -15.18 -0.81 20.03
CA ASN A 360 -15.35 0.34 20.92
C ASN A 360 -15.52 1.69 20.21
N ILE A 361 -15.50 1.70 18.86
CA ILE A 361 -15.79 2.93 18.09
C ILE A 361 -17.29 3.20 18.14
N ASP A 362 -17.67 4.39 18.64
CA ASP A 362 -19.08 4.80 18.70
C ASP A 362 -19.47 5.54 17.41
N PRO A 363 -20.54 5.13 16.69
CA PRO A 363 -21.06 5.86 15.55
C PRO A 363 -21.39 7.34 15.85
N LYS A 364 -21.75 7.68 17.08
CA LYS A 364 -22.02 9.06 17.50
C LYS A 364 -20.76 9.92 17.47
N MET A 365 -19.62 9.35 17.85
CA MET A 365 -18.33 10.05 17.78
C MET A 365 -17.93 10.32 16.33
N VAL A 366 -18.09 9.32 15.46
CA VAL A 366 -17.82 9.48 14.01
C VAL A 366 -18.74 10.55 13.41
N TYR A 367 -20.02 10.51 13.74
CA TYR A 367 -21.00 11.52 13.32
C TYR A 367 -20.61 12.93 13.79
N ALA A 368 -20.24 13.09 15.07
CA ALA A 368 -19.83 14.38 15.61
C ALA A 368 -18.62 14.96 14.85
N LEU A 369 -17.65 14.10 14.53
CA LEU A 369 -16.47 14.47 13.75
C LEU A 369 -16.85 14.90 12.33
N VAL A 370 -17.67 14.12 11.63
CA VAL A 370 -18.17 14.47 10.28
C VAL A 370 -18.97 15.77 10.33
N LYS A 371 -19.89 15.92 11.31
CA LYS A 371 -20.67 17.13 11.48
C LYS A 371 -19.78 18.36 11.68
N SER A 372 -18.73 18.26 12.49
CA SER A 372 -17.80 19.38 12.72
C SER A 372 -17.12 19.85 11.42
N ILE A 373 -16.82 18.92 10.49
CA ILE A 373 -16.26 19.24 9.19
C ILE A 373 -17.32 19.91 8.30
N VAL A 374 -18.51 19.31 8.19
CA VAL A 374 -19.60 19.81 7.32
C VAL A 374 -20.08 21.21 7.73
N VAL A 375 -20.19 21.48 9.03
CA VAL A 375 -20.65 22.80 9.54
C VAL A 375 -19.49 23.78 9.76
N LYS A 376 -18.29 23.49 9.25
CA LYS A 376 -17.10 24.36 9.34
C LYS A 376 -16.75 24.78 10.76
N MET A 377 -16.96 23.90 11.74
CA MET A 377 -16.47 24.14 13.09
C MET A 377 -14.93 24.08 13.06
N ASN A 378 -14.26 25.13 13.52
CA ASN A 378 -12.79 25.23 13.56
C ASN A 378 -12.17 24.33 14.65
N TYR A 379 -12.73 23.15 14.90
CA TYR A 379 -12.19 22.21 15.88
C TYR A 379 -11.31 21.18 15.21
N VAL A 380 -10.08 21.10 15.68
CA VAL A 380 -9.16 20.00 15.34
C VAL A 380 -9.40 18.88 16.34
N PHE A 381 -10.29 17.94 16.01
CA PHE A 381 -10.46 16.73 16.79
C PHE A 381 -9.70 15.58 16.17
N ASN A 382 -8.70 15.10 16.87
CA ASN A 382 -8.22 13.74 16.73
C ASN A 382 -8.85 12.95 17.89
N ALA A 383 -9.92 12.21 17.60
CA ALA A 383 -10.59 11.42 18.62
C ALA A 383 -9.80 10.15 18.89
N VAL A 384 -9.10 10.13 19.99
CA VAL A 384 -8.48 8.92 20.55
C VAL A 384 -9.37 8.44 21.68
N ARG A 385 -10.10 7.36 21.48
CA ARG A 385 -10.79 6.66 22.55
C ARG A 385 -10.23 5.26 22.63
N HIS A 386 -9.44 4.99 23.67
CA HIS A 386 -8.84 3.69 23.85
C HIS A 386 -8.86 3.28 25.32
N GLU A 387 -9.41 2.13 25.59
CA GLU A 387 -9.45 1.56 26.96
C GLU A 387 -8.08 1.01 27.41
N LYS A 388 -7.19 0.72 26.48
CA LYS A 388 -5.87 0.14 26.74
C LYS A 388 -4.68 1.09 26.58
N PHE A 389 -4.85 2.26 25.98
CA PHE A 389 -3.81 3.28 25.96
C PHE A 389 -3.88 4.13 27.20
N ASP A 390 -3.27 3.62 28.24
CA ASP A 390 -3.09 4.36 29.48
C ASP A 390 -2.06 5.49 29.33
N ASP A 391 -1.32 5.51 28.22
CA ASP A 391 -0.20 6.40 28.01
C ASP A 391 -0.36 7.22 26.73
N ILE A 392 -0.93 8.43 26.89
CA ILE A 392 -1.06 9.41 25.82
C ILE A 392 0.31 9.86 25.27
N ASP A 393 1.39 9.73 26.05
CA ASP A 393 2.74 10.09 25.62
C ASP A 393 3.31 9.07 24.65
N THR A 394 2.93 7.78 24.75
CA THR A 394 3.26 6.77 23.75
C THR A 394 2.58 7.06 22.40
N ILE A 395 1.31 7.42 22.41
CA ILE A 395 0.57 7.81 21.20
C ILE A 395 1.22 9.03 20.54
N ARG A 396 1.60 10.04 21.34
CA ARG A 396 2.30 11.22 20.83
C ARG A 396 3.66 10.91 20.24
N LYS A 397 4.44 10.05 20.88
CA LYS A 397 5.75 9.61 20.34
C LYS A 397 5.56 8.90 19.01
N LEU A 398 4.59 7.99 18.91
CA LEU A 398 4.26 7.29 17.66
C LEU A 398 3.83 8.29 16.57
N TYR A 399 2.99 9.25 16.93
CA TYR A 399 2.55 10.30 16.00
C TYR A 399 3.70 11.21 15.56
N GLN A 400 4.61 11.59 16.47
CA GLN A 400 5.83 12.35 16.16
C GLN A 400 6.78 11.57 15.26
N MET A 401 6.96 10.27 15.53
CA MET A 401 7.78 9.39 14.69
C MET A 401 7.20 9.26 13.27
N ALA A 402 5.88 9.10 13.15
CA ALA A 402 5.22 8.96 11.87
C ALA A 402 5.25 10.24 11.02
N ASN A 403 5.23 11.40 11.66
CA ASN A 403 5.07 12.68 10.96
C ASN A 403 6.31 13.57 11.01
N ASN A 404 7.44 13.12 11.56
CA ASN A 404 8.63 13.92 11.80
C ASN A 404 8.33 15.30 12.43
N CYS A 405 7.22 15.42 13.15
CA CYS A 405 6.76 16.68 13.75
C CYS A 405 7.05 16.73 15.24
N LYS A 406 7.50 17.89 15.73
CA LYS A 406 7.47 18.21 17.14
C LYS A 406 6.07 18.71 17.50
N LEU A 407 5.26 17.88 18.15
CA LEU A 407 4.01 18.33 18.73
C LEU A 407 4.30 19.18 19.98
N THR A 408 3.90 20.44 19.95
CA THR A 408 3.90 21.29 21.13
C THR A 408 2.70 20.95 21.99
N TYR A 409 2.92 20.80 23.31
CA TYR A 409 1.83 20.59 24.26
C TYR A 409 0.91 21.81 24.30
N SER A 410 -0.33 21.64 23.89
CA SER A 410 -1.35 22.64 24.13
C SER A 410 -1.70 22.71 25.61
N PHE A 411 -2.22 23.86 26.07
CA PHE A 411 -2.71 24.02 27.44
C PHE A 411 -3.77 22.97 27.81
N TYR A 412 -4.64 22.63 26.88
CA TYR A 412 -5.67 21.58 27.02
C TYR A 412 -5.09 20.19 27.21
N ASP A 413 -4.01 19.85 26.56
CA ASP A 413 -3.35 18.55 26.73
C ASP A 413 -2.77 18.40 28.13
N LYS A 414 -2.23 19.48 28.71
CA LYS A 414 -1.77 19.48 30.10
C LYS A 414 -2.91 19.25 31.09
N ILE A 415 -4.06 19.91 30.86
CA ILE A 415 -5.26 19.72 31.69
C ILE A 415 -5.78 18.29 31.57
N ASN A 416 -5.88 17.73 30.36
CA ASN A 416 -6.34 16.36 30.17
C ASN A 416 -5.41 15.32 30.79
N SER A 417 -4.09 15.53 30.72
CA SER A 417 -3.11 14.69 31.42
C SER A 417 -3.30 14.73 32.95
N ILE A 418 -3.59 15.89 33.51
CA ILE A 418 -3.89 16.05 34.94
C ILE A 418 -5.21 15.35 35.30
N ILE A 419 -6.25 15.52 34.51
CA ILE A 419 -7.55 14.88 34.73
C ILE A 419 -7.41 13.35 34.64
N CYS A 420 -6.67 12.80 33.68
CA CYS A 420 -6.40 11.37 33.61
C CYS A 420 -5.63 10.84 34.83
N LYS A 421 -4.63 11.61 35.32
CA LYS A 421 -3.90 11.25 36.55
C LYS A 421 -4.84 11.28 37.79
N ILE A 422 -5.71 12.27 37.90
CA ILE A 422 -6.70 12.38 38.99
C ILE A 422 -7.70 11.21 38.93
N ARG A 423 -8.20 10.85 37.73
CA ARG A 423 -9.10 9.70 37.54
C ARG A 423 -8.45 8.38 37.93
N LYS A 424 -7.16 8.17 37.59
CA LYS A 424 -6.38 7.00 38.04
C LYS A 424 -6.25 6.95 39.58
N PHE A 425 -6.12 8.10 40.22
CA PHE A 425 -5.97 8.18 41.68
C PHE A 425 -7.29 7.91 42.43
N ILE A 426 -8.45 8.17 41.81
CA ILE A 426 -9.78 8.04 42.42
C ILE A 426 -10.45 6.71 42.06
N ASN A 427 -9.79 5.82 41.29
CA ASN A 427 -10.32 4.52 40.83
C ASN A 427 -11.72 4.61 40.15
N ILE A 428 -12.00 5.66 39.40
CA ILE A 428 -13.22 5.84 38.61
C ILE A 428 -12.94 5.69 37.14
#